data_0d53d10f9fd1f93e78682a4e2dc89d59
#
_entry.id   0d53d10f9fd1f93e78682a4e2dc89d59
#
_cell.length_a   1.000
_cell.length_b   1.000
_cell.length_c   1.000
_cell.angle_alpha   90.00
_cell.angle_beta   90.00
_cell.angle_gamma   90.00
#
_symmetry.space_group_name_H-M   'P 1'
#
loop_
_entity.id
_entity.type
_entity.pdbx_description
1 polymer ?
#
loop_
_entity_poly.entity_id
_entity_poly.type
_entity_poly.pdbx_seq_one_letter_code
_entity_poly.pdbx_strand_id
1 'polypeptide(L)'
;MKQKIILGLLGFIGLALIVGGSVGASLYFTGALNDEPDVAAAMPVEEALPENTYYYNVQPEFVVNFQGKGRVKFLMIEMVVATHDEAVIPVLTDHDPELRNNLLTLLSGQDANELKTVEGKQALRDEAILLIDGIVGKHYKTERVHDVFITRLVMQ
;
A
#
# COMPACT_ATOMS: atom_id res chain seq x y z
N MET A 1 58.73 -37.89 -39.93
CA MET A 1 57.45 -37.12 -40.16
C MET A 1 56.30 -37.66 -39.31
N LYS A 2 56.09 -38.96 -39.17
CA LYS A 2 54.97 -39.56 -38.44
C LYS A 2 54.95 -39.19 -36.92
N GLN A 3 56.10 -39.11 -36.23
CA GLN A 3 56.16 -38.75 -34.81
C GLN A 3 55.69 -37.32 -34.46
N LYS A 4 55.94 -36.35 -35.35
CA LYS A 4 55.51 -34.96 -35.11
C LYS A 4 54.04 -34.78 -35.32
N ILE A 5 53.40 -35.61 -36.19
CA ILE A 5 51.95 -35.61 -36.41
C ILE A 5 51.24 -36.21 -35.22
N ILE A 6 51.76 -37.28 -34.62
CA ILE A 6 51.18 -37.92 -33.43
C ILE A 6 51.28 -36.98 -32.23
N LEU A 7 52.37 -36.26 -32.06
CA LEU A 7 52.55 -35.31 -30.97
C LEU A 7 51.61 -34.12 -31.09
N GLY A 8 51.36 -33.64 -32.34
CA GLY A 8 50.40 -32.57 -32.60
C GLY A 8 48.96 -33.01 -32.37
N LEU A 9 48.63 -34.25 -32.75
CA LEU A 9 47.29 -34.81 -32.53
C LEU A 9 46.97 -35.01 -31.04
N LEU A 10 47.93 -35.50 -30.23
CA LEU A 10 47.83 -35.64 -28.79
C LEU A 10 47.66 -34.28 -28.09
N GLY A 11 48.40 -33.25 -28.55
CA GLY A 11 48.25 -31.89 -28.02
C GLY A 11 46.87 -31.27 -28.29
N PHE A 12 46.32 -31.51 -29.48
CA PHE A 12 44.99 -31.01 -29.88
C PHE A 12 43.86 -31.69 -29.09
N ILE A 13 43.95 -33.02 -28.85
CA ILE A 13 42.99 -33.76 -28.03
C ILE A 13 43.08 -33.30 -26.55
N GLY A 14 44.27 -33.06 -26.02
CA GLY A 14 44.47 -32.54 -24.66
C GLY A 14 43.88 -31.18 -24.48
N LEU A 15 44.03 -30.28 -25.45
CA LEU A 15 43.45 -28.94 -25.42
C LEU A 15 41.90 -28.96 -25.47
N ALA A 16 41.33 -29.84 -26.31
CA ALA A 16 39.90 -30.01 -26.42
C ALA A 16 39.24 -30.53 -25.12
N LEU A 17 39.94 -31.43 -24.41
CA LEU A 17 39.43 -31.94 -23.13
C LEU A 17 39.49 -30.89 -21.99
N ILE A 18 40.49 -30.00 -21.98
CA ILE A 18 40.58 -28.92 -21.02
C ILE A 18 39.48 -27.90 -21.22
N VAL A 19 39.22 -27.51 -22.49
CA VAL A 19 38.16 -26.53 -22.80
C VAL A 19 36.78 -27.15 -22.57
N GLY A 20 36.54 -28.38 -23.02
CA GLY A 20 35.28 -29.08 -22.82
C GLY A 20 34.97 -29.37 -21.35
N GLY A 21 35.99 -29.74 -20.58
CA GLY A 21 35.85 -29.99 -19.12
C GLY A 21 35.54 -28.74 -18.32
N SER A 22 36.13 -27.59 -18.67
CA SER A 22 35.89 -26.34 -17.97
C SER A 22 34.47 -25.78 -18.18
N VAL A 23 33.92 -25.92 -19.40
CA VAL A 23 32.57 -25.52 -19.71
C VAL A 23 31.54 -26.46 -19.04
N GLY A 24 31.80 -27.79 -19.12
CA GLY A 24 30.93 -28.77 -18.45
C GLY A 24 30.90 -28.64 -16.94
N ALA A 25 32.05 -28.39 -16.30
CA ALA A 25 32.13 -28.17 -14.87
C ALA A 25 31.45 -26.86 -14.43
N SER A 26 31.55 -25.80 -15.24
CA SER A 26 30.87 -24.54 -14.97
C SER A 26 29.36 -24.70 -15.02
N LEU A 27 28.83 -25.43 -16.01
CA LEU A 27 27.39 -25.69 -16.12
C LEU A 27 26.86 -26.61 -15.02
N TYR A 28 27.69 -27.55 -14.54
CA TYR A 28 27.33 -28.43 -13.42
C TYR A 28 27.32 -27.67 -12.07
N PHE A 29 28.30 -26.76 -11.88
CA PHE A 29 28.41 -25.96 -10.66
C PHE A 29 27.36 -24.84 -10.57
N THR A 30 26.86 -24.35 -11.71
CA THR A 30 25.80 -23.32 -11.75
C THR A 30 24.40 -23.90 -11.71
N GLY A 31 24.25 -25.23 -11.64
CA GLY A 31 22.92 -25.87 -11.60
C GLY A 31 22.11 -25.77 -12.90
N ALA A 32 22.70 -25.23 -13.97
CA ALA A 32 22.00 -24.94 -15.22
C ALA A 32 21.51 -26.18 -16.00
N LEU A 33 21.79 -27.37 -15.51
CA LEU A 33 21.34 -28.63 -16.13
C LEU A 33 20.26 -29.36 -15.31
N ASN A 34 19.94 -28.89 -14.11
CA ASN A 34 18.97 -29.53 -13.23
C ASN A 34 17.71 -28.68 -12.95
N ASP A 35 17.67 -27.46 -13.46
CA ASP A 35 16.46 -26.68 -13.41
C ASP A 35 15.71 -26.88 -14.74
N GLU A 36 14.67 -27.68 -14.75
CA GLU A 36 13.52 -27.33 -15.57
C GLU A 36 13.21 -25.87 -15.26
N PRO A 37 13.09 -25.01 -16.26
CA PRO A 37 12.67 -23.64 -15.98
C PRO A 37 11.24 -23.72 -15.47
N ASP A 38 11.09 -23.85 -14.15
CA ASP A 38 9.89 -23.40 -13.47
C ASP A 38 9.89 -21.87 -13.64
N VAL A 39 9.52 -21.44 -14.85
CA VAL A 39 9.19 -20.05 -15.17
C VAL A 39 7.83 -19.67 -14.57
N ALA A 40 7.62 -20.12 -13.36
CA ALA A 40 6.90 -19.35 -12.38
C ALA A 40 7.92 -18.43 -11.67
N ALA A 41 8.71 -17.67 -12.46
CA ALA A 41 9.19 -16.39 -11.96
C ALA A 41 7.93 -15.72 -11.46
N ALA A 42 7.77 -15.68 -10.12
CA ALA A 42 6.86 -14.79 -9.49
C ALA A 42 7.18 -13.40 -10.06
N MET A 43 6.51 -13.04 -11.14
CA MET A 43 6.29 -11.65 -11.48
C MET A 43 5.83 -11.07 -10.15
N PRO A 44 6.42 -9.97 -9.68
CA PRO A 44 5.79 -9.24 -8.60
C PRO A 44 4.33 -9.16 -9.06
N VAL A 45 3.41 -9.70 -8.28
CA VAL A 45 2.00 -9.40 -8.46
C VAL A 45 2.01 -7.90 -8.27
N GLU A 46 2.08 -7.17 -9.38
CA GLU A 46 1.75 -5.78 -9.44
C GLU A 46 0.31 -5.80 -8.95
N GLU A 47 0.18 -5.50 -7.66
CA GLU A 47 -1.11 -5.37 -7.01
C GLU A 47 -1.83 -4.36 -7.89
N ALA A 48 -2.70 -4.88 -8.78
CA ALA A 48 -3.38 -4.07 -9.77
C ALA A 48 -4.09 -2.99 -8.95
N LEU A 49 -3.62 -1.76 -9.07
CA LEU A 49 -4.26 -0.62 -8.42
C LEU A 49 -5.73 -0.71 -8.82
N PRO A 50 -6.65 -0.69 -7.88
CA PRO A 50 -8.07 -0.80 -8.20
C PRO A 50 -8.42 0.26 -9.23
N GLU A 51 -9.01 -0.14 -10.35
CA GLU A 51 -9.25 0.72 -11.51
C GLU A 51 -10.14 1.93 -11.17
N ASN A 52 -10.93 1.84 -10.10
CA ASN A 52 -11.88 2.88 -9.71
C ASN A 52 -11.74 3.19 -8.21
N THR A 53 -11.72 4.48 -7.90
CA THR A 53 -11.84 4.98 -6.53
C THR A 53 -13.13 5.78 -6.43
N TYR A 54 -13.96 5.42 -5.47
CA TYR A 54 -15.23 6.08 -5.17
C TYR A 54 -15.05 6.99 -3.97
N TYR A 55 -15.71 8.15 -4.00
CA TYR A 55 -15.58 9.17 -2.98
C TYR A 55 -16.92 9.48 -2.33
N TYR A 56 -16.97 9.46 -1.00
CA TYR A 56 -18.10 9.88 -0.21
C TYR A 56 -17.77 11.19 0.51
N ASN A 57 -18.47 12.28 0.17
CA ASN A 57 -18.31 13.56 0.84
C ASN A 57 -19.14 13.58 2.12
N VAL A 58 -18.50 13.73 3.27
CA VAL A 58 -19.19 13.82 4.56
C VAL A 58 -19.75 15.24 4.73
N GLN A 59 -21.01 15.44 4.38
CA GLN A 59 -21.67 16.76 4.41
C GLN A 59 -22.82 16.80 5.41
N PRO A 60 -23.09 17.99 5.99
CA PRO A 60 -22.32 19.23 5.96
C PRO A 60 -20.99 19.13 6.70
N GLU A 61 -20.12 20.14 6.51
CA GLU A 61 -18.87 20.28 7.25
C GLU A 61 -19.06 20.17 8.77
N PHE A 62 -18.01 19.76 9.47
CA PHE A 62 -18.02 19.76 10.95
C PHE A 62 -17.54 21.09 11.48
N VAL A 63 -18.26 21.63 12.45
CA VAL A 63 -17.85 22.78 13.24
C VAL A 63 -17.84 22.36 14.72
N VAL A 64 -16.66 22.27 15.32
CA VAL A 64 -16.49 21.86 16.71
C VAL A 64 -15.74 22.90 17.50
N ASN A 65 -16.00 22.93 18.82
CA ASN A 65 -15.29 23.79 19.75
C ASN A 65 -14.19 23.00 20.44
N PHE A 66 -12.96 23.53 20.44
CA PHE A 66 -11.89 22.98 21.26
C PHE A 66 -12.15 23.23 22.75
N GLN A 67 -12.01 22.18 23.53
CA GLN A 67 -12.04 22.28 24.99
C GLN A 67 -10.65 22.66 25.49
N GLY A 68 -10.47 23.88 25.98
CA GLY A 68 -9.19 24.30 26.54
C GLY A 68 -9.02 25.82 26.70
N LYS A 69 -7.90 26.21 27.34
CA LYS A 69 -7.54 27.62 27.58
C LYS A 69 -6.79 28.25 26.40
N GLY A 70 -6.66 27.55 25.26
CA GLY A 70 -5.98 28.03 24.06
C GLY A 70 -6.69 29.23 23.40
N ARG A 71 -5.96 29.93 22.51
CA ARG A 71 -6.52 31.04 21.69
C ARG A 71 -7.45 30.53 20.60
N VAL A 72 -7.19 29.34 20.07
CA VAL A 72 -8.00 28.69 19.04
C VAL A 72 -9.20 28.06 19.71
N LYS A 73 -10.40 28.41 19.28
CA LYS A 73 -11.66 27.95 19.89
C LYS A 73 -12.48 27.08 18.97
N PHE A 74 -12.36 27.26 17.67
CA PHE A 74 -13.20 26.58 16.69
C PHE A 74 -12.34 25.82 15.68
N LEU A 75 -12.80 24.63 15.35
CA LEU A 75 -12.33 23.83 14.21
C LEU A 75 -13.47 23.71 13.22
N MET A 76 -13.23 24.07 11.99
CA MET A 76 -14.09 23.77 10.84
C MET A 76 -13.33 22.80 9.94
N ILE A 77 -13.93 21.65 9.64
CA ILE A 77 -13.28 20.60 8.88
C ILE A 77 -14.24 19.94 7.89
N GLU A 78 -13.77 19.74 6.67
CA GLU A 78 -14.43 18.93 5.63
C GLU A 78 -13.62 17.67 5.40
N MET A 79 -14.33 16.55 5.27
CA MET A 79 -13.73 15.24 5.08
C MET A 79 -14.36 14.50 3.91
N VAL A 80 -13.54 13.74 3.19
CA VAL A 80 -13.97 12.88 2.08
C VAL A 80 -13.41 11.48 2.33
N VAL A 81 -14.29 10.50 2.30
CA VAL A 81 -13.92 9.07 2.42
C VAL A 81 -13.66 8.50 1.04
N ALA A 82 -12.58 7.78 0.87
CA ALA A 82 -12.25 7.04 -0.35
C ALA A 82 -12.37 5.54 -0.12
N THR A 83 -12.92 4.84 -1.09
CA THR A 83 -13.04 3.38 -1.12
C THR A 83 -12.84 2.88 -2.53
N HIS A 84 -12.43 1.62 -2.68
CA HIS A 84 -12.35 0.97 -3.99
C HIS A 84 -13.59 0.14 -4.31
N ASP A 85 -14.52 0.02 -3.36
CA ASP A 85 -15.77 -0.70 -3.54
C ASP A 85 -16.97 0.26 -3.54
N GLU A 86 -17.66 0.36 -4.69
CA GLU A 86 -18.83 1.20 -4.84
C GLU A 86 -19.95 0.88 -3.84
N ALA A 87 -20.06 -0.38 -3.40
CA ALA A 87 -21.08 -0.81 -2.45
C ALA A 87 -20.88 -0.22 -1.04
N VAL A 88 -19.72 0.35 -0.72
CA VAL A 88 -19.46 1.06 0.54
C VAL A 88 -20.20 2.41 0.58
N ILE A 89 -20.42 3.07 -0.57
CA ILE A 89 -21.05 4.39 -0.64
C ILE A 89 -22.49 4.38 -0.07
N PRO A 90 -23.40 3.47 -0.48
CA PRO A 90 -24.70 3.38 0.15
C PRO A 90 -24.64 3.05 1.63
N VAL A 91 -23.70 2.21 2.09
CA VAL A 91 -23.52 1.92 3.53
C VAL A 91 -23.19 3.19 4.31
N LEU A 92 -22.26 4.02 3.81
CA LEU A 92 -21.93 5.29 4.45
C LEU A 92 -23.12 6.25 4.46
N THR A 93 -23.92 6.26 3.39
CA THR A 93 -25.13 7.09 3.28
C THR A 93 -26.22 6.67 4.25
N ASP A 94 -26.52 5.38 4.34
CA ASP A 94 -27.56 4.84 5.22
C ASP A 94 -27.21 5.00 6.69
N HIS A 95 -25.90 4.96 7.02
CA HIS A 95 -25.38 5.09 8.38
C HIS A 95 -24.76 6.47 8.66
N ASP A 96 -25.03 7.49 7.83
CA ASP A 96 -24.49 8.85 8.00
C ASP A 96 -24.71 9.43 9.41
N PRO A 97 -25.86 9.25 10.09
CA PRO A 97 -26.04 9.76 11.45
C PRO A 97 -25.07 9.14 12.46
N GLU A 98 -24.78 7.83 12.37
CA GLU A 98 -23.79 7.16 13.23
C GLU A 98 -22.39 7.66 12.91
N LEU A 99 -22.06 7.74 11.62
CA LEU A 99 -20.80 8.25 11.11
C LEU A 99 -20.52 9.66 11.64
N ARG A 100 -21.47 10.57 11.47
CA ARG A 100 -21.36 11.96 11.92
C ARG A 100 -21.20 12.09 13.43
N ASN A 101 -21.98 11.36 14.21
CA ASN A 101 -21.89 11.38 15.66
C ASN A 101 -20.51 10.93 16.16
N ASN A 102 -19.98 9.87 15.59
CA ASN A 102 -18.68 9.34 15.98
C ASN A 102 -17.54 10.28 15.55
N LEU A 103 -17.58 10.83 14.31
CA LEU A 103 -16.62 11.82 13.85
C LEU A 103 -16.68 13.10 14.69
N LEU A 104 -17.88 13.59 15.04
CA LEU A 104 -18.03 14.76 15.91
C LEU A 104 -17.38 14.54 17.27
N THR A 105 -17.53 13.34 17.84
CA THR A 105 -16.91 12.96 19.11
C THR A 105 -15.39 12.93 18.98
N LEU A 106 -14.86 12.31 17.93
CA LEU A 106 -13.44 12.28 17.62
C LEU A 106 -12.85 13.69 17.51
N LEU A 107 -13.48 14.53 16.68
CA LEU A 107 -13.02 15.91 16.42
C LEU A 107 -13.07 16.80 17.66
N SER A 108 -14.09 16.62 18.52
CA SER A 108 -14.23 17.39 19.77
C SER A 108 -13.19 17.02 20.83
N GLY A 109 -12.59 15.83 20.72
CA GLY A 109 -11.52 15.36 21.60
C GLY A 109 -10.12 15.82 21.21
N GLN A 110 -9.94 16.43 20.04
CA GLN A 110 -8.63 16.81 19.52
C GLN A 110 -8.03 18.03 20.21
N ASP A 111 -6.68 18.09 20.29
CA ASP A 111 -5.95 19.29 20.75
C ASP A 111 -5.61 20.21 19.57
N ALA A 112 -5.95 21.48 19.71
CA ALA A 112 -5.69 22.48 18.67
C ALA A 112 -4.20 22.68 18.36
N ASN A 113 -3.28 22.42 19.30
CA ASN A 113 -1.85 22.59 19.07
C ASN A 113 -1.29 21.38 18.29
N GLU A 114 -1.78 20.19 18.56
CA GLU A 114 -1.43 18.98 17.80
C GLU A 114 -1.88 19.08 16.35
N LEU A 115 -3.11 19.54 16.11
CA LEU A 115 -3.65 19.73 14.75
C LEU A 115 -2.94 20.79 13.91
N LYS A 116 -2.07 21.63 14.51
CA LYS A 116 -1.20 22.55 13.75
C LYS A 116 -0.02 21.83 13.11
N THR A 117 0.37 20.67 13.62
CA THR A 117 1.49 19.87 13.12
C THR A 117 1.06 18.96 11.97
N VAL A 118 2.02 18.50 11.20
CA VAL A 118 1.76 17.50 10.15
C VAL A 118 1.40 16.16 10.79
N GLU A 119 2.11 15.79 11.84
CA GLU A 119 1.95 14.56 12.59
C GLU A 119 0.55 14.47 13.23
N GLY A 120 0.07 15.56 13.84
CA GLY A 120 -1.28 15.61 14.43
C GLY A 120 -2.39 15.49 13.38
N LYS A 121 -2.21 16.09 12.19
CA LYS A 121 -3.17 15.90 11.08
C LYS A 121 -3.17 14.47 10.56
N GLN A 122 -1.99 13.84 10.49
CA GLN A 122 -1.88 12.44 10.08
C GLN A 122 -2.53 11.51 11.12
N ALA A 123 -2.28 11.75 12.41
CA ALA A 123 -2.91 10.99 13.50
C ALA A 123 -4.44 11.10 13.42
N LEU A 124 -4.98 12.30 13.25
CA LEU A 124 -6.43 12.52 13.08
C LEU A 124 -6.98 11.73 11.88
N ARG A 125 -6.26 11.74 10.75
CA ARG A 125 -6.65 10.99 9.55
C ARG A 125 -6.70 9.49 9.83
N ASP A 126 -5.67 8.95 10.46
CA ASP A 126 -5.57 7.53 10.77
C ASP A 126 -6.67 7.09 11.77
N GLU A 127 -6.97 7.91 12.78
CA GLU A 127 -8.08 7.69 13.72
C GLU A 127 -9.44 7.73 13.01
N ALA A 128 -9.63 8.67 12.06
CA ALA A 128 -10.85 8.75 11.28
C ALA A 128 -11.04 7.53 10.37
N ILE A 129 -9.98 7.03 9.74
CA ILE A 129 -10.02 5.81 8.93
C ILE A 129 -10.48 4.63 9.79
N LEU A 130 -9.84 4.41 10.96
CA LEU A 130 -10.19 3.31 11.86
C LEU A 130 -11.64 3.39 12.34
N LEU A 131 -12.11 4.60 12.66
CA LEU A 131 -13.47 4.83 13.12
C LEU A 131 -14.49 4.51 12.04
N ILE A 132 -14.30 5.05 10.83
CA ILE A 132 -15.21 4.87 9.70
C ILE A 132 -15.19 3.40 9.23
N ASP A 133 -14.00 2.81 9.14
CA ASP A 133 -13.83 1.40 8.81
C ASP A 133 -14.56 0.49 9.81
N GLY A 134 -14.50 0.82 11.10
CA GLY A 134 -15.25 0.12 12.13
C GLY A 134 -16.76 0.22 11.97
N ILE A 135 -17.30 1.35 11.49
CA ILE A 135 -18.73 1.52 11.21
C ILE A 135 -19.12 0.70 9.97
N VAL A 136 -18.39 0.85 8.86
CA VAL A 136 -18.63 0.10 7.63
C VAL A 136 -18.55 -1.40 7.90
N GLY A 137 -17.56 -1.86 8.66
CA GLY A 137 -17.34 -3.27 8.99
C GLY A 137 -18.46 -3.94 9.80
N LYS A 138 -19.35 -3.18 10.44
CA LYS A 138 -20.56 -3.72 11.09
C LYS A 138 -21.61 -4.15 10.08
N HIS A 139 -21.68 -3.46 8.95
CA HIS A 139 -22.77 -3.55 7.96
C HIS A 139 -22.30 -4.19 6.65
N TYR A 140 -21.01 -4.14 6.35
CA TYR A 140 -20.42 -4.64 5.12
C TYR A 140 -19.08 -5.34 5.41
N LYS A 141 -18.87 -6.53 4.80
CA LYS A 141 -17.76 -7.42 5.21
C LYS A 141 -16.62 -7.51 4.21
N THR A 142 -16.78 -6.99 2.99
CA THR A 142 -15.82 -7.21 1.92
C THR A 142 -14.71 -6.17 1.99
N GLU A 143 -14.74 -5.17 1.18
CA GLU A 143 -13.79 -4.09 1.23
C GLU A 143 -14.39 -2.91 2.01
N ARG A 144 -13.52 -2.12 2.63
CA ARG A 144 -13.92 -1.09 3.56
C ARG A 144 -13.40 0.27 3.10
N VAL A 145 -13.00 1.08 4.04
CA VAL A 145 -12.43 2.39 3.77
C VAL A 145 -10.97 2.24 3.36
N HIS A 146 -10.62 2.81 2.20
CA HIS A 146 -9.23 2.89 1.75
C HIS A 146 -8.50 4.06 2.39
N ASP A 147 -9.15 5.24 2.39
CA ASP A 147 -8.54 6.46 2.87
C ASP A 147 -9.57 7.51 3.32
N VAL A 148 -9.11 8.51 4.08
CA VAL A 148 -9.88 9.67 4.48
C VAL A 148 -9.07 10.94 4.17
N PHE A 149 -9.61 11.82 3.35
CA PHE A 149 -9.00 13.09 3.00
C PHE A 149 -9.60 14.22 3.79
N ILE A 150 -8.75 15.04 4.39
CA ILE A 150 -9.15 16.31 4.98
C ILE A 150 -9.02 17.38 3.89
N THR A 151 -10.14 17.79 3.29
CA THR A 151 -10.16 18.72 2.16
C THR A 151 -10.16 20.18 2.60
N ARG A 152 -10.64 20.43 3.81
CA ARG A 152 -10.57 21.75 4.45
C ARG A 152 -10.30 21.57 5.93
N LEU A 153 -9.41 22.41 6.49
CA LEU A 153 -9.18 22.50 7.92
C LEU A 153 -8.90 23.97 8.28
N VAL A 154 -9.81 24.59 9.00
CA VAL A 154 -9.72 25.97 9.47
C VAL A 154 -9.83 25.99 10.98
N MET A 155 -8.89 26.65 11.64
CA MET A 155 -8.86 26.82 13.09
C MET A 155 -8.87 28.30 13.44
N GLN A 156 -9.78 28.73 14.30
CA GLN A 156 -9.95 30.13 14.74
C GLN A 156 -10.09 30.24 16.25
#